data_e75567af158eaddc730e138749280c9d
#
_entry.id   e75567af158eaddc730e138749280c9d
#
_cell.length_a   1.000
_cell.length_b   1.000
_cell.length_c   1.000
_cell.angle_alpha   90.00
_cell.angle_beta   90.00
_cell.angle_gamma   90.00
#
_symmetry.space_group_name_H-M   'P 1'
#
loop_
_entity.id
_entity.type
_entity.pdbx_description
1 polymer ?
#
loop_
_entity_poly.entity_id
_entity_poly.type
_entity_poly.pdbx_seq_one_letter_code
_entity_poly.pdbx_strand_id
1 'polypeptide(L)'
;MTDSRPNFMPIYLVGFLARFSYALARSPVLPLFALYLGAGPEAIGFVVGISTVTGIFFKMPSGALSDVIGRRKTLFAGLVVFAVMPFTYLFVKDYNLLVIIRFIHGLATAIYGPVAMAVVADEAGDKKGEVLSWFSSVTIIGNLMGAPVGGFILHTLAQGAPTFVDFQRAYLLSGATGIMSLLFGIKMLKADKAPEQTAGLKAAYKKFASGIKEVISDKRVVITSAMEGIQNMSMGALEAFLPIYAVTVAGLNELQAGLLWAVQVLVTILSKPVMGKTSDKYGRTLIITFGLLFCAVSFAMFPLFKSFYLLICCALVFGLGEALVTSSSAALVADMCKEKHFGAAMGTFGTIFDVGHASGPILAGVLIANLGYLYSFWIMASLIIVAIPVFLINVKVKI
;
A
#
# COMPACT_ATOMS: atom_id res chain seq x y z
N MET A 1 9.73 -18.89 39.21
CA MET A 1 9.62 -17.77 38.26
C MET A 1 9.25 -18.38 36.93
N THR A 2 7.98 -18.33 36.56
CA THR A 2 7.49 -18.83 35.27
C THR A 2 7.99 -17.89 34.19
N ASP A 3 8.91 -18.38 33.37
CA ASP A 3 9.45 -17.71 32.19
C ASP A 3 8.30 -17.57 31.15
N SER A 4 7.38 -16.64 31.41
CA SER A 4 6.30 -16.34 30.45
C SER A 4 6.89 -15.48 29.34
N ARG A 5 7.46 -16.16 28.32
CA ARG A 5 7.85 -15.50 27.08
C ARG A 5 6.69 -14.63 26.59
N PRO A 6 6.92 -13.36 26.21
CA PRO A 6 5.86 -12.51 25.74
C PRO A 6 5.17 -13.16 24.53
N ASN A 7 3.86 -13.37 24.65
CA ASN A 7 3.07 -13.95 23.57
C ASN A 7 2.66 -12.86 22.58
N PHE A 8 3.29 -12.84 21.39
CA PHE A 8 3.00 -11.87 20.33
C PHE A 8 1.83 -12.28 19.42
N MET A 9 1.28 -13.49 19.59
CA MET A 9 0.17 -13.99 18.77
C MET A 9 -1.03 -13.05 18.74
N PRO A 10 -1.43 -12.39 19.85
CA PRO A 10 -2.54 -11.45 19.84
C PRO A 10 -2.36 -10.27 18.89
N ILE A 11 -1.18 -9.64 18.91
CA ILE A 11 -0.92 -8.47 18.05
C ILE A 11 -0.78 -8.88 16.57
N TYR A 12 -0.27 -10.09 16.31
CA TYR A 12 -0.23 -10.66 14.96
C TYR A 12 -1.64 -10.90 14.41
N LEU A 13 -2.54 -11.48 15.22
CA LEU A 13 -3.93 -11.71 14.84
C LEU A 13 -4.68 -10.40 14.58
N VAL A 14 -4.51 -9.41 15.46
CA VAL A 14 -5.08 -8.07 15.27
C VAL A 14 -4.57 -7.45 13.97
N GLY A 15 -3.27 -7.56 13.70
CA GLY A 15 -2.65 -7.05 12.46
C GLY A 15 -3.17 -7.73 11.21
N PHE A 16 -3.27 -9.04 11.23
CA PHE A 16 -3.84 -9.82 10.13
C PHE A 16 -5.27 -9.39 9.82
N LEU A 17 -6.15 -9.39 10.83
CA LEU A 17 -7.57 -9.07 10.66
C LEU A 17 -7.79 -7.63 10.18
N ALA A 18 -7.05 -6.66 10.74
CA ALA A 18 -7.13 -5.26 10.32
C ALA A 18 -6.73 -5.08 8.85
N ARG A 19 -5.62 -5.71 8.44
CA ARG A 19 -5.12 -5.62 7.06
C ARG A 19 -5.99 -6.38 6.08
N PHE A 20 -6.50 -7.54 6.46
CA PHE A 20 -7.45 -8.31 5.67
C PHE A 20 -8.74 -7.52 5.45
N SER A 21 -9.34 -6.95 6.52
CA SER A 21 -10.52 -6.08 6.43
C SER A 21 -10.33 -4.95 5.41
N TYR A 22 -9.21 -4.23 5.50
CA TYR A 22 -8.93 -3.12 4.61
C TYR A 22 -8.72 -3.54 3.16
N ALA A 23 -7.95 -4.61 2.94
CA ALA A 23 -7.66 -5.12 1.61
C ALA A 23 -8.91 -5.66 0.91
N LEU A 24 -9.77 -6.35 1.65
CA LEU A 24 -11.08 -6.84 1.16
C LEU A 24 -11.96 -5.67 0.66
N ALA A 25 -11.98 -4.56 1.39
CA ALA A 25 -12.74 -3.36 1.02
C ALA A 25 -12.08 -2.53 -0.11
N ARG A 26 -10.89 -2.93 -0.61
CA ARG A 26 -10.09 -2.15 -1.55
C ARG A 26 -10.14 -2.74 -2.97
N SER A 27 -9.23 -3.54 -3.37
CA SER A 27 -9.19 -4.12 -4.72
C SER A 27 -9.54 -5.61 -4.69
N PRO A 28 -10.38 -6.13 -5.58
CA PRO A 28 -11.04 -5.46 -6.71
C PRO A 28 -12.39 -4.79 -6.37
N VAL A 29 -12.88 -4.93 -5.13
CA VAL A 29 -14.24 -4.55 -4.73
C VAL A 29 -14.53 -3.06 -4.96
N LEU A 30 -13.65 -2.17 -4.50
CA LEU A 30 -13.89 -0.73 -4.58
C LEU A 30 -13.95 -0.16 -6.00
N PRO A 31 -12.97 -0.44 -6.90
CA PRO A 31 -13.05 0.05 -8.27
C PRO A 31 -14.29 -0.44 -9.00
N LEU A 32 -14.64 -1.73 -8.82
CA LEU A 32 -15.85 -2.31 -9.41
C LEU A 32 -17.14 -1.73 -8.80
N PHE A 33 -17.13 -1.42 -7.51
CA PHE A 33 -18.27 -0.75 -6.87
C PHE A 33 -18.44 0.69 -7.35
N ALA A 34 -17.36 1.45 -7.49
CA ALA A 34 -17.42 2.79 -8.06
C ALA A 34 -17.95 2.76 -9.51
N LEU A 35 -17.48 1.80 -10.32
CA LEU A 35 -18.00 1.56 -11.66
C LEU A 35 -19.50 1.21 -11.65
N TYR A 36 -19.93 0.32 -10.76
CA TYR A 36 -21.34 -0.05 -10.58
C TYR A 36 -22.22 1.17 -10.27
N LEU A 37 -21.71 2.11 -9.48
CA LEU A 37 -22.40 3.37 -9.16
C LEU A 37 -22.36 4.41 -10.29
N GLY A 38 -21.85 4.05 -11.47
CA GLY A 38 -21.78 4.93 -12.64
C GLY A 38 -20.62 5.91 -12.65
N ALA A 39 -19.59 5.69 -11.81
CA ALA A 39 -18.39 6.52 -11.83
C ALA A 39 -17.61 6.31 -13.14
N GLY A 40 -17.25 7.42 -13.80
CA GLY A 40 -16.29 7.40 -14.90
C GLY A 40 -14.84 7.16 -14.41
N PRO A 41 -13.90 6.90 -15.35
CA PRO A 41 -12.52 6.58 -14.99
C PRO A 41 -11.84 7.64 -14.09
N GLU A 42 -12.10 8.92 -14.33
CA GLU A 42 -11.56 10.02 -13.51
C GLU A 42 -12.02 9.92 -12.05
N ALA A 43 -13.32 9.72 -11.84
CA ALA A 43 -13.89 9.58 -10.51
C ALA A 43 -13.39 8.32 -9.80
N ILE A 44 -13.28 7.20 -10.52
CA ILE A 44 -12.71 5.94 -10.00
C ILE A 44 -11.26 6.16 -9.54
N GLY A 45 -10.44 6.79 -10.38
CA GLY A 45 -9.06 7.11 -10.04
C GLY A 45 -8.96 7.94 -8.77
N PHE A 46 -9.82 8.94 -8.62
CA PHE A 46 -9.88 9.78 -7.44
C PHE A 46 -10.34 9.01 -6.19
N VAL A 47 -11.41 8.22 -6.29
CA VAL A 47 -11.92 7.36 -5.19
C VAL A 47 -10.85 6.40 -4.69
N VAL A 48 -10.08 5.78 -5.57
CA VAL A 48 -9.01 4.84 -5.17
C VAL A 48 -7.82 5.59 -4.56
N GLY A 49 -7.38 6.68 -5.16
CA GLY A 49 -6.20 7.44 -4.75
C GLY A 49 -6.36 8.18 -3.41
N ILE A 50 -7.56 8.70 -3.12
CA ILE A 50 -7.80 9.62 -1.99
C ILE A 50 -7.44 9.04 -0.61
N SER A 51 -7.59 7.73 -0.42
CA SER A 51 -7.21 7.09 0.85
C SER A 51 -5.70 7.09 1.10
N THR A 52 -4.89 7.06 0.04
CA THR A 52 -3.43 7.19 0.15
C THR A 52 -3.03 8.63 0.42
N VAL A 53 -3.76 9.60 -0.16
CA VAL A 53 -3.60 11.03 0.19
C VAL A 53 -3.79 11.26 1.69
N THR A 54 -4.80 10.62 2.31
CA THR A 54 -4.96 10.65 3.76
C THR A 54 -3.71 10.14 4.49
N GLY A 55 -3.09 9.07 3.97
CA GLY A 55 -1.83 8.54 4.50
C GLY A 55 -0.70 9.55 4.50
N ILE A 56 -0.53 10.31 3.43
CA ILE A 56 0.53 11.32 3.28
C ILE A 56 0.45 12.36 4.42
N PHE A 57 -0.75 12.83 4.73
CA PHE A 57 -0.95 13.88 5.72
C PHE A 57 -1.00 13.38 7.17
N PHE A 58 -1.52 12.18 7.41
CA PHE A 58 -1.87 11.73 8.77
C PHE A 58 -0.96 10.65 9.35
N LYS A 59 -0.15 9.92 8.57
CA LYS A 59 0.75 8.87 9.11
C LYS A 59 1.72 9.42 10.15
N MET A 60 2.39 10.53 9.82
CA MET A 60 3.37 11.13 10.73
C MET A 60 2.73 11.77 11.96
N PRO A 61 1.68 12.63 11.84
CA PRO A 61 0.98 13.14 13.00
C PRO A 61 0.45 12.05 13.93
N SER A 62 -0.05 10.94 13.38
CA SER A 62 -0.56 9.81 14.17
C SER A 62 0.54 9.11 14.97
N GLY A 63 1.72 8.92 14.38
CA GLY A 63 2.89 8.39 15.10
C GLY A 63 3.28 9.28 16.27
N ALA A 64 3.47 10.58 16.00
CA ALA A 64 3.83 11.56 17.04
C ALA A 64 2.74 11.72 18.12
N LEU A 65 1.46 11.68 17.73
CA LEU A 65 0.34 11.73 18.66
C LEU A 65 0.33 10.51 19.59
N SER A 66 0.68 9.32 19.07
CA SER A 66 0.75 8.10 19.88
C SER A 66 1.79 8.17 21.01
N ASP A 67 2.86 8.93 20.81
CA ASP A 67 3.88 9.13 21.84
C ASP A 67 3.39 10.05 22.99
N VAL A 68 2.38 10.91 22.71
CA VAL A 68 1.84 11.89 23.68
C VAL A 68 0.61 11.35 24.41
N ILE A 69 -0.37 10.81 23.69
CA ILE A 69 -1.66 10.36 24.28
C ILE A 69 -1.68 8.89 24.66
N GLY A 70 -0.65 8.15 24.26
CA GLY A 70 -0.49 6.71 24.47
C GLY A 70 -0.68 5.89 23.19
N ARG A 71 0.20 4.91 23.01
CA ARG A 71 0.22 4.06 21.82
C ARG A 71 -1.04 3.23 21.67
N ARG A 72 -1.53 2.65 22.78
CA ARG A 72 -2.72 1.82 22.79
C ARG A 72 -3.98 2.62 22.41
N LYS A 73 -4.16 3.81 22.98
CA LYS A 73 -5.32 4.67 22.67
C LYS A 73 -5.35 5.03 21.18
N THR A 74 -4.19 5.41 20.63
CA THR A 74 -4.06 5.77 19.22
C THR A 74 -4.28 4.55 18.31
N LEU A 75 -3.75 3.39 18.72
CA LEU A 75 -3.99 2.13 17.98
C LEU A 75 -5.48 1.79 17.91
N PHE A 76 -6.19 1.91 19.03
CA PHE A 76 -7.63 1.67 19.08
C PHE A 76 -8.42 2.65 18.20
N ALA A 77 -8.03 3.92 18.15
CA ALA A 77 -8.65 4.86 17.21
C ALA A 77 -8.55 4.34 15.76
N GLY A 78 -7.39 3.84 15.33
CA GLY A 78 -7.23 3.20 14.02
C GLY A 78 -8.09 1.95 13.84
N LEU A 79 -8.16 1.07 14.87
CA LEU A 79 -8.98 -0.14 14.83
C LEU A 79 -10.48 0.17 14.77
N VAL A 80 -10.95 1.22 15.44
CA VAL A 80 -12.35 1.69 15.34
C VAL A 80 -12.68 2.11 13.93
N VAL A 81 -11.76 2.80 13.23
CA VAL A 81 -11.97 3.16 11.82
C VAL A 81 -12.06 1.91 10.94
N PHE A 82 -11.19 0.90 11.14
CA PHE A 82 -11.32 -0.39 10.42
C PHE A 82 -12.64 -1.11 10.71
N ALA A 83 -13.14 -1.03 11.94
CA ALA A 83 -14.37 -1.70 12.34
C ALA A 83 -15.64 -1.01 11.80
N VAL A 84 -15.64 0.33 11.76
CA VAL A 84 -16.86 1.11 11.48
C VAL A 84 -16.98 1.47 10.00
N MET A 85 -15.88 1.89 9.37
CA MET A 85 -15.95 2.44 8.02
C MET A 85 -16.46 1.48 6.95
N PRO A 86 -16.18 0.16 6.97
CA PRO A 86 -16.76 -0.74 5.97
C PRO A 86 -18.30 -0.75 5.96
N PHE A 87 -18.95 -0.54 7.10
CA PHE A 87 -20.41 -0.49 7.16
C PHE A 87 -21.01 0.77 6.52
N THR A 88 -20.23 1.85 6.40
CA THR A 88 -20.72 3.07 5.74
C THR A 88 -20.93 2.86 4.24
N TYR A 89 -20.17 1.94 3.60
CA TYR A 89 -20.35 1.61 2.19
C TYR A 89 -21.71 0.95 1.90
N LEU A 90 -22.37 0.34 2.89
CA LEU A 90 -23.69 -0.29 2.74
C LEU A 90 -24.79 0.70 2.35
N PHE A 91 -24.60 1.97 2.63
CA PHE A 91 -25.57 3.05 2.41
C PHE A 91 -25.24 3.94 1.23
N VAL A 92 -24.13 3.66 0.54
CA VAL A 92 -23.65 4.48 -0.60
C VAL A 92 -24.48 4.19 -1.83
N LYS A 93 -25.12 5.24 -2.36
CA LYS A 93 -25.88 5.20 -3.61
C LYS A 93 -25.28 6.10 -4.70
N ASP A 94 -24.30 6.91 -4.34
CA ASP A 94 -23.62 7.87 -5.23
C ASP A 94 -22.10 7.75 -5.03
N TYR A 95 -21.35 7.69 -6.13
CA TYR A 95 -19.90 7.57 -6.10
C TYR A 95 -19.21 8.80 -5.46
N ASN A 96 -19.83 9.99 -5.45
CA ASN A 96 -19.26 11.16 -4.77
C ASN A 96 -19.11 10.92 -3.26
N LEU A 97 -20.06 10.21 -2.65
CA LEU A 97 -19.99 9.85 -1.24
C LEU A 97 -18.82 8.88 -0.97
N LEU A 98 -18.43 8.04 -1.95
CA LEU A 98 -17.27 7.17 -1.84
C LEU A 98 -15.99 7.95 -1.57
N VAL A 99 -15.81 9.12 -2.18
CA VAL A 99 -14.62 9.95 -1.98
C VAL A 99 -14.47 10.32 -0.50
N ILE A 100 -15.55 10.78 0.14
CA ILE A 100 -15.55 11.17 1.55
C ILE A 100 -15.29 9.96 2.44
N ILE A 101 -16.01 8.86 2.20
CA ILE A 101 -15.84 7.62 2.95
C ILE A 101 -14.41 7.09 2.80
N ARG A 102 -13.85 7.11 1.62
CA ARG A 102 -12.48 6.66 1.34
C ARG A 102 -11.43 7.53 2.01
N PHE A 103 -11.62 8.85 2.03
CA PHE A 103 -10.74 9.75 2.76
C PHE A 103 -10.72 9.39 4.26
N ILE A 104 -11.89 9.21 4.88
CA ILE A 104 -11.99 8.85 6.30
C ILE A 104 -11.46 7.43 6.53
N HIS A 105 -11.80 6.46 5.66
CA HIS A 105 -11.31 5.08 5.77
C HIS A 105 -9.78 4.99 5.64
N GLY A 106 -9.15 5.91 4.89
CA GLY A 106 -7.70 6.05 4.81
C GLY A 106 -7.03 6.32 6.17
N LEU A 107 -7.74 6.99 7.10
CA LEU A 107 -7.25 7.21 8.47
C LEU A 107 -6.97 5.89 9.21
N ALA A 108 -7.69 4.80 8.90
CA ALA A 108 -7.44 3.49 9.49
C ALA A 108 -5.97 3.08 9.32
N THR A 109 -5.46 3.10 8.08
CA THR A 109 -4.07 2.72 7.79
C THR A 109 -3.07 3.79 8.19
N ALA A 110 -3.45 5.07 8.08
CA ALA A 110 -2.61 6.20 8.46
C ALA A 110 -2.32 6.23 9.98
N ILE A 111 -3.30 5.86 10.79
CA ILE A 111 -3.16 5.79 12.25
C ILE A 111 -2.53 4.44 12.65
N TYR A 112 -3.13 3.34 12.18
CA TYR A 112 -2.74 2.00 12.60
C TYR A 112 -1.30 1.64 12.24
N GLY A 113 -0.86 1.92 11.00
CA GLY A 113 0.44 1.49 10.49
C GLY A 113 1.62 1.86 11.39
N PRO A 114 1.92 3.16 11.56
CA PRO A 114 3.05 3.59 12.39
C PRO A 114 2.91 3.21 13.86
N VAL A 115 1.68 3.27 14.40
CA VAL A 115 1.44 3.01 15.83
C VAL A 115 1.58 1.52 16.14
N ALA A 116 1.07 0.63 15.29
CA ALA A 116 1.22 -0.82 15.48
C ALA A 116 2.69 -1.25 15.45
N MET A 117 3.47 -0.72 14.51
CA MET A 117 4.92 -0.98 14.44
C MET A 117 5.63 -0.50 15.71
N ALA A 118 5.23 0.64 16.25
CA ALA A 118 5.79 1.16 17.48
C ALA A 118 5.42 0.30 18.70
N VAL A 119 4.15 -0.12 18.84
CA VAL A 119 3.71 -1.06 19.91
C VAL A 119 4.50 -2.36 19.85
N VAL A 120 4.64 -2.95 18.65
CA VAL A 120 5.42 -4.19 18.46
C VAL A 120 6.88 -3.98 18.87
N ALA A 121 7.50 -2.87 18.47
CA ALA A 121 8.88 -2.57 18.81
C ALA A 121 9.09 -2.37 20.33
N ASP A 122 8.12 -1.74 21.02
CA ASP A 122 8.19 -1.51 22.47
C ASP A 122 8.04 -2.81 23.28
N GLU A 123 7.21 -3.75 22.80
CA GLU A 123 6.99 -5.03 23.48
C GLU A 123 8.07 -6.09 23.17
N ALA A 124 8.77 -5.94 22.05
CA ALA A 124 9.72 -6.94 21.55
C ALA A 124 11.06 -6.99 22.33
N GLY A 125 11.42 -5.94 23.09
CA GLY A 125 12.70 -5.86 23.81
C GLY A 125 13.89 -6.10 22.87
N ASP A 126 14.75 -7.07 23.21
CA ASP A 126 15.97 -7.39 22.43
C ASP A 126 15.66 -8.12 21.11
N LYS A 127 14.45 -8.65 20.92
CA LYS A 127 14.02 -9.39 19.72
C LYS A 127 13.28 -8.54 18.70
N LYS A 128 13.48 -7.21 18.71
CA LYS A 128 12.75 -6.26 17.83
C LYS A 128 12.73 -6.67 16.38
N GLY A 129 13.88 -7.05 15.81
CA GLY A 129 13.98 -7.44 14.41
C GLY A 129 13.14 -8.66 14.06
N GLU A 130 13.22 -9.71 14.88
CA GLU A 130 12.43 -10.94 14.67
C GLU A 130 10.94 -10.68 14.76
N VAL A 131 10.48 -10.03 15.82
CA VAL A 131 9.05 -9.80 16.09
C VAL A 131 8.43 -8.85 15.07
N LEU A 132 9.13 -7.77 14.69
CA LEU A 132 8.69 -6.86 13.63
C LEU A 132 8.61 -7.54 12.26
N SER A 133 9.55 -8.44 11.96
CA SER A 133 9.53 -9.21 10.71
C SER A 133 8.33 -10.15 10.66
N TRP A 134 8.04 -10.87 11.74
CA TRP A 134 6.85 -11.71 11.84
C TRP A 134 5.56 -10.89 11.74
N PHE A 135 5.46 -9.77 12.45
CA PHE A 135 4.30 -8.87 12.38
C PHE A 135 4.08 -8.37 10.94
N SER A 136 5.15 -7.93 10.27
CA SER A 136 5.08 -7.49 8.88
C SER A 136 4.61 -8.61 7.96
N SER A 137 5.17 -9.82 8.11
CA SER A 137 4.78 -10.98 7.28
C SER A 137 3.31 -11.34 7.44
N VAL A 138 2.81 -11.39 8.67
CA VAL A 138 1.41 -11.72 8.95
C VAL A 138 0.45 -10.64 8.43
N THR A 139 0.81 -9.38 8.56
CA THR A 139 0.00 -8.26 8.02
C THR A 139 -0.02 -8.25 6.49
N ILE A 140 1.09 -8.62 5.86
CA ILE A 140 1.17 -8.77 4.40
C ILE A 140 0.28 -9.92 3.91
N ILE A 141 0.25 -11.06 4.61
CA ILE A 141 -0.64 -12.18 4.28
C ILE A 141 -2.10 -11.74 4.36
N GLY A 142 -2.48 -10.98 5.41
CA GLY A 142 -3.83 -10.40 5.50
C GLY A 142 -4.17 -9.52 4.30
N ASN A 143 -3.24 -8.66 3.89
CA ASN A 143 -3.42 -7.81 2.71
C ASN A 143 -3.53 -8.61 1.41
N LEU A 144 -2.71 -9.66 1.25
CA LEU A 144 -2.70 -10.54 0.07
C LEU A 144 -4.03 -11.28 -0.10
N MET A 145 -4.62 -11.78 1.00
CA MET A 145 -5.85 -12.57 0.97
C MET A 145 -7.10 -11.74 0.67
N GLY A 146 -7.07 -10.43 0.95
CA GLY A 146 -8.24 -9.57 0.78
C GLY A 146 -8.76 -9.51 -0.67
N ALA A 147 -7.89 -9.37 -1.64
CA ALA A 147 -8.27 -9.22 -3.04
C ALA A 147 -8.91 -10.50 -3.65
N PRO A 148 -8.34 -11.70 -3.51
CA PRO A 148 -8.99 -12.93 -3.99
C PRO A 148 -10.32 -13.19 -3.31
N VAL A 149 -10.41 -12.94 -1.99
CA VAL A 149 -11.65 -13.15 -1.24
C VAL A 149 -12.72 -12.16 -1.69
N GLY A 150 -12.36 -10.90 -1.94
CA GLY A 150 -13.26 -9.91 -2.50
C GLY A 150 -13.79 -10.31 -3.88
N GLY A 151 -12.89 -10.72 -4.77
CA GLY A 151 -13.25 -11.24 -6.09
C GLY A 151 -14.12 -12.50 -6.03
N PHE A 152 -13.81 -13.42 -5.11
CA PHE A 152 -14.60 -14.64 -4.87
C PHE A 152 -16.04 -14.31 -4.44
N ILE A 153 -16.21 -13.36 -3.52
CA ILE A 153 -17.55 -12.94 -3.06
C ILE A 153 -18.34 -12.37 -4.23
N LEU A 154 -17.75 -11.45 -4.99
CA LEU A 154 -18.42 -10.81 -6.11
C LEU A 154 -18.78 -11.81 -7.23
N HIS A 155 -17.92 -12.80 -7.49
CA HIS A 155 -18.15 -13.79 -8.53
C HIS A 155 -19.14 -14.91 -8.11
N THR A 156 -18.91 -15.49 -6.91
CA THR A 156 -19.62 -16.71 -6.51
C THR A 156 -21.02 -16.45 -5.96
N LEU A 157 -21.22 -15.29 -5.31
CA LEU A 157 -22.52 -14.94 -4.73
C LEU A 157 -23.40 -14.15 -5.71
N ALA A 158 -22.81 -13.56 -6.76
CA ALA A 158 -23.55 -12.96 -7.85
C ALA A 158 -23.93 -14.04 -8.88
N GLN A 159 -25.22 -14.19 -9.16
CA GLN A 159 -25.72 -15.08 -10.22
C GLN A 159 -25.67 -14.34 -11.59
N GLY A 160 -24.50 -13.82 -11.94
CA GLY A 160 -24.26 -12.99 -13.13
C GLY A 160 -23.40 -11.77 -12.80
N ALA A 161 -23.70 -10.59 -13.37
CA ALA A 161 -23.01 -9.36 -13.00
C ALA A 161 -23.29 -8.98 -11.55
N PRO A 162 -22.27 -8.52 -10.78
CA PRO A 162 -22.44 -8.15 -9.38
C PRO A 162 -23.53 -7.09 -9.17
N THR A 163 -24.40 -7.31 -8.21
CA THR A 163 -25.46 -6.39 -7.79
C THR A 163 -25.03 -5.57 -6.58
N PHE A 164 -25.81 -4.55 -6.22
CA PHE A 164 -25.54 -3.77 -5.01
C PHE A 164 -25.43 -4.64 -3.74
N VAL A 165 -26.25 -5.70 -3.65
CA VAL A 165 -26.24 -6.62 -2.51
C VAL A 165 -24.94 -7.41 -2.42
N ASP A 166 -24.31 -7.74 -3.54
CA ASP A 166 -23.05 -8.49 -3.54
C ASP A 166 -21.89 -7.61 -3.04
N PHE A 167 -21.87 -6.34 -3.42
CA PHE A 167 -20.94 -5.37 -2.83
C PHE A 167 -21.21 -5.18 -1.33
N GLN A 168 -22.48 -5.10 -0.90
CA GLN A 168 -22.81 -5.04 0.52
C GLN A 168 -22.28 -6.25 1.29
N ARG A 169 -22.39 -7.47 0.75
CA ARG A 169 -21.83 -8.70 1.36
C ARG A 169 -20.32 -8.62 1.55
N ALA A 170 -19.59 -8.11 0.55
CA ALA A 170 -18.15 -7.92 0.67
C ALA A 170 -17.79 -6.89 1.76
N TYR A 171 -18.50 -5.76 1.83
CA TYR A 171 -18.30 -4.76 2.87
C TYR A 171 -18.76 -5.22 4.26
N LEU A 172 -19.80 -6.04 4.37
CA LEU A 172 -20.20 -6.67 5.63
C LEU A 172 -19.11 -7.60 6.17
N LEU A 173 -18.52 -8.43 5.33
CA LEU A 173 -17.39 -9.29 5.74
C LEU A 173 -16.17 -8.46 6.14
N SER A 174 -15.86 -7.40 5.39
CA SER A 174 -14.80 -6.46 5.75
C SER A 174 -15.07 -5.82 7.11
N GLY A 175 -16.28 -5.33 7.37
CA GLY A 175 -16.66 -4.75 8.65
C GLY A 175 -16.62 -5.77 9.79
N ALA A 176 -17.12 -6.99 9.58
CA ALA A 176 -17.09 -8.07 10.56
C ALA A 176 -15.65 -8.41 10.97
N THR A 177 -14.72 -8.52 10.01
CA THR A 177 -13.30 -8.76 10.30
C THR A 177 -12.63 -7.57 10.98
N GLY A 178 -13.03 -6.34 10.64
CA GLY A 178 -12.62 -5.12 11.34
C GLY A 178 -13.08 -5.10 12.80
N ILE A 179 -14.35 -5.46 13.07
CA ILE A 179 -14.87 -5.60 14.45
C ILE A 179 -14.10 -6.69 15.20
N MET A 180 -13.87 -7.84 14.58
CA MET A 180 -13.06 -8.90 15.20
C MET A 180 -11.67 -8.39 15.59
N SER A 181 -11.00 -7.65 14.71
CA SER A 181 -9.71 -7.03 14.99
C SER A 181 -9.78 -6.09 16.20
N LEU A 182 -10.81 -5.25 16.28
CA LEU A 182 -11.05 -4.35 17.40
C LEU A 182 -11.29 -5.10 18.72
N LEU A 183 -12.16 -6.11 18.71
CA LEU A 183 -12.49 -6.91 19.90
C LEU A 183 -11.28 -7.68 20.43
N PHE A 184 -10.50 -8.31 19.54
CA PHE A 184 -9.24 -8.96 19.93
C PHE A 184 -8.22 -7.94 20.47
N GLY A 185 -8.14 -6.75 19.85
CA GLY A 185 -7.31 -5.67 20.32
C GLY A 185 -7.67 -5.24 21.75
N ILE A 186 -8.97 -5.01 22.04
CA ILE A 186 -9.45 -4.64 23.37
C ILE A 186 -9.12 -5.71 24.40
N LYS A 187 -9.34 -6.98 24.08
CA LYS A 187 -9.19 -8.10 25.01
C LYS A 187 -7.73 -8.47 25.28
N MET A 188 -6.88 -8.36 24.27
CA MET A 188 -5.56 -9.01 24.27
C MET A 188 -4.38 -8.05 24.38
N LEU A 189 -4.52 -6.78 23.96
CA LEU A 189 -3.44 -5.81 24.05
C LEU A 189 -3.34 -5.25 25.50
N LYS A 190 -2.13 -5.30 26.05
CA LYS A 190 -1.84 -4.79 27.39
C LYS A 190 -2.05 -3.27 27.48
N ALA A 191 -2.26 -2.76 28.69
CA ALA A 191 -2.33 -1.32 28.93
C ALA A 191 -1.00 -0.62 28.57
N ASP A 192 -1.08 0.64 28.13
CA ASP A 192 0.09 1.47 27.89
C ASP A 192 0.97 1.53 29.13
N LYS A 193 2.29 1.45 28.97
CA LYS A 193 3.23 2.02 29.92
C LYS A 193 3.00 3.54 29.92
N ALA A 194 3.12 4.17 31.08
CA ALA A 194 2.99 5.64 31.15
C ALA A 194 3.83 6.29 30.05
N PRO A 195 3.28 7.28 29.33
CA PRO A 195 4.04 7.94 28.27
C PRO A 195 5.33 8.51 28.90
N GLU A 196 6.48 8.14 28.35
CA GLU A 196 7.70 8.89 28.65
C GLU A 196 7.45 10.34 28.21
N GLN A 197 7.88 11.30 29.04
CA GLN A 197 7.79 12.72 28.72
C GLN A 197 8.67 13.02 27.50
N THR A 198 8.14 12.75 26.32
CA THR A 198 8.80 13.04 25.06
C THR A 198 8.57 14.50 24.69
N ALA A 199 9.54 15.09 24.03
CA ALA A 199 9.47 16.45 23.51
C ALA A 199 8.12 16.66 22.79
N GLY A 200 7.38 17.71 23.19
CA GLY A 200 6.01 17.95 22.72
C GLY A 200 5.88 17.90 21.18
N LEU A 201 4.68 17.68 20.70
CA LEU A 201 4.33 17.48 19.27
C LEU A 201 5.02 18.51 18.34
N LYS A 202 5.16 19.77 18.77
CA LYS A 202 5.87 20.83 18.04
C LYS A 202 7.37 20.53 17.85
N ALA A 203 8.03 19.98 18.87
CA ALA A 203 9.46 19.67 18.79
C ALA A 203 9.73 18.46 17.87
N ALA A 204 8.88 17.44 17.94
CA ALA A 204 8.92 16.28 17.04
C ALA A 204 8.69 16.71 15.60
N TYR A 205 7.69 17.55 15.35
CA TYR A 205 7.43 18.12 14.02
C TYR A 205 8.58 18.96 13.49
N LYS A 206 9.16 19.85 14.32
CA LYS A 206 10.31 20.69 13.95
C LYS A 206 11.55 19.85 13.61
N LYS A 207 11.83 18.81 14.41
CA LYS A 207 12.94 17.88 14.15
C LYS A 207 12.75 17.12 12.83
N PHE A 208 11.53 16.66 12.57
CA PHE A 208 11.20 15.98 11.30
C PHE A 208 11.30 16.94 10.11
N ALA A 209 10.70 18.12 10.18
CA ALA A 209 10.75 19.12 9.11
C ALA A 209 12.20 19.56 8.78
N SER A 210 13.05 19.71 9.80
CA SER A 210 14.48 20.02 9.58
C SER A 210 15.21 18.84 8.90
N GLY A 211 14.89 17.60 9.30
CA GLY A 211 15.45 16.40 8.67
C GLY A 211 15.02 16.24 7.21
N ILE A 212 13.75 16.50 6.90
CA ILE A 212 13.24 16.51 5.51
C ILE A 212 14.00 17.54 4.67
N LYS A 213 14.17 18.77 5.17
CA LYS A 213 14.88 19.83 4.43
C LYS A 213 16.30 19.43 4.07
N GLU A 214 17.00 18.75 4.99
CA GLU A 214 18.37 18.29 4.74
C GLU A 214 18.40 17.13 3.73
N VAL A 215 17.47 16.19 3.82
CA VAL A 215 17.35 15.05 2.89
C VAL A 215 16.97 15.50 1.48
N ILE A 216 16.04 16.44 1.34
CA ILE A 216 15.65 16.99 0.03
C ILE A 216 16.83 17.77 -0.62
N SER A 217 17.78 18.23 0.16
CA SER A 217 18.97 18.89 -0.36
C SER A 217 19.95 17.92 -1.04
N ASP A 218 19.92 16.63 -0.75
CA ASP A 218 20.68 15.62 -1.51
C ASP A 218 19.91 15.15 -2.75
N LYS A 219 20.27 15.70 -3.90
CA LYS A 219 19.65 15.39 -5.19
C LYS A 219 19.60 13.89 -5.50
N ARG A 220 20.61 13.11 -5.05
CA ARG A 220 20.66 11.66 -5.31
C ARG A 220 19.61 10.91 -4.53
N VAL A 221 19.38 11.29 -3.27
CA VAL A 221 18.31 10.71 -2.43
C VAL A 221 16.94 11.01 -3.02
N VAL A 222 16.71 12.26 -3.44
CA VAL A 222 15.44 12.66 -4.06
C VAL A 222 15.19 11.91 -5.35
N ILE A 223 16.17 11.81 -6.25
CA ILE A 223 16.04 11.10 -7.52
C ILE A 223 15.81 9.59 -7.28
N THR A 224 16.55 8.96 -6.36
CA THR A 224 16.32 7.55 -6.03
C THR A 224 14.92 7.31 -5.47
N SER A 225 14.46 8.18 -4.58
CA SER A 225 13.10 8.13 -4.05
C SER A 225 12.04 8.38 -5.13
N ALA A 226 12.33 9.25 -6.10
CA ALA A 226 11.44 9.50 -7.24
C ALA A 226 11.29 8.27 -8.15
N MET A 227 12.33 7.43 -8.30
CA MET A 227 12.20 6.16 -9.04
C MET A 227 11.20 5.23 -8.39
N GLU A 228 11.25 5.12 -7.06
CA GLU A 228 10.26 4.40 -6.27
C GLU A 228 8.86 5.02 -6.43
N GLY A 229 8.74 6.34 -6.36
CA GLY A 229 7.47 7.06 -6.55
C GLY A 229 6.85 6.81 -7.93
N ILE A 230 7.65 6.84 -9.00
CA ILE A 230 7.20 6.58 -10.38
C ILE A 230 6.75 5.12 -10.55
N GLN A 231 7.49 4.17 -9.98
CA GLN A 231 7.08 2.76 -9.97
C GLN A 231 5.75 2.59 -9.22
N ASN A 232 5.62 3.20 -8.04
CA ASN A 232 4.39 3.13 -7.25
C ASN A 232 3.19 3.86 -7.89
N MET A 233 3.44 4.87 -8.71
CA MET A 233 2.40 5.48 -9.55
C MET A 233 1.77 4.44 -10.49
N SER A 234 2.58 3.60 -11.11
CA SER A 234 2.08 2.52 -11.96
C SER A 234 1.34 1.45 -11.16
N MET A 235 1.85 1.11 -9.97
CA MET A 235 1.18 0.17 -9.06
C MET A 235 -0.20 0.68 -8.65
N GLY A 236 -0.30 1.94 -8.24
CA GLY A 236 -1.60 2.56 -7.88
C GLY A 236 -2.59 2.57 -9.05
N ALA A 237 -2.10 2.84 -10.27
CA ALA A 237 -2.92 2.76 -11.49
C ALA A 237 -3.43 1.34 -11.76
N LEU A 238 -2.59 0.31 -11.62
CA LEU A 238 -3.01 -1.09 -11.75
C LEU A 238 -4.04 -1.47 -10.68
N GLU A 239 -3.84 -1.03 -9.44
CA GLU A 239 -4.78 -1.29 -8.35
C GLU A 239 -6.19 -0.80 -8.66
N ALA A 240 -6.31 0.37 -9.29
CA ALA A 240 -7.59 0.97 -9.67
C ALA A 240 -8.18 0.35 -10.93
N PHE A 241 -7.37 0.19 -11.98
CA PHE A 241 -7.88 -0.05 -13.32
C PHE A 241 -7.65 -1.46 -13.86
N LEU A 242 -6.72 -2.25 -13.30
CA LEU A 242 -6.55 -3.65 -13.73
C LEU A 242 -7.80 -4.50 -13.46
N PRO A 243 -8.49 -4.41 -12.31
CA PRO A 243 -9.74 -5.15 -12.09
C PRO A 243 -10.85 -4.73 -13.07
N ILE A 244 -10.98 -3.45 -13.37
CA ILE A 244 -11.97 -2.94 -14.29
C ILE A 244 -11.65 -3.41 -15.72
N TYR A 245 -10.39 -3.26 -16.15
CA TYR A 245 -9.93 -3.77 -17.46
C TYR A 245 -10.18 -5.27 -17.60
N ALA A 246 -9.85 -6.05 -16.58
CA ALA A 246 -10.03 -7.49 -16.57
C ALA A 246 -11.50 -7.88 -16.78
N VAL A 247 -12.42 -7.23 -16.09
CA VAL A 247 -13.85 -7.56 -16.18
C VAL A 247 -14.48 -6.95 -17.44
N THR A 248 -14.27 -5.66 -17.72
CA THR A 248 -15.03 -4.95 -18.76
C THR A 248 -14.44 -5.07 -20.17
N VAL A 249 -13.11 -5.23 -20.29
CA VAL A 249 -12.41 -5.27 -21.59
C VAL A 249 -11.91 -6.67 -21.92
N ALA A 250 -11.31 -7.36 -20.93
CA ALA A 250 -10.79 -8.71 -21.16
C ALA A 250 -11.87 -9.81 -21.01
N GLY A 251 -13.04 -9.48 -20.45
CA GLY A 251 -14.15 -10.43 -20.26
C GLY A 251 -13.88 -11.50 -19.19
N LEU A 252 -12.99 -11.21 -18.25
CA LEU A 252 -12.68 -12.07 -17.10
C LEU A 252 -13.74 -11.87 -16.01
N ASN A 253 -13.80 -12.82 -15.08
CA ASN A 253 -14.65 -12.67 -13.91
C ASN A 253 -13.92 -11.95 -12.74
N GLU A 254 -14.66 -11.54 -11.72
CA GLU A 254 -14.17 -10.78 -10.58
C GLU A 254 -13.15 -11.56 -9.74
N LEU A 255 -13.30 -12.89 -9.67
CA LEU A 255 -12.32 -13.76 -9.00
C LEU A 255 -10.98 -13.72 -9.75
N GLN A 256 -11.01 -13.84 -11.08
CA GLN A 256 -9.81 -13.74 -11.90
C GLN A 256 -9.14 -12.36 -11.75
N ALA A 257 -9.93 -11.29 -11.71
CA ALA A 257 -9.42 -9.95 -11.45
C ALA A 257 -8.73 -9.84 -10.07
N GLY A 258 -9.32 -10.42 -9.03
CA GLY A 258 -8.71 -10.50 -7.69
C GLY A 258 -7.43 -11.34 -7.67
N LEU A 259 -7.38 -12.44 -8.42
CA LEU A 259 -6.20 -13.31 -8.54
C LEU A 259 -5.05 -12.62 -9.27
N LEU A 260 -5.31 -11.82 -10.32
CA LEU A 260 -4.26 -11.03 -10.99
C LEU A 260 -3.52 -10.14 -10.00
N TRP A 261 -4.25 -9.44 -9.15
CA TRP A 261 -3.66 -8.60 -8.10
C TRP A 261 -2.90 -9.43 -7.05
N ALA A 262 -3.49 -10.54 -6.60
CA ALA A 262 -2.86 -11.40 -5.60
C ALA A 262 -1.54 -12.02 -6.09
N VAL A 263 -1.49 -12.46 -7.35
CA VAL A 263 -0.27 -13.03 -7.97
C VAL A 263 0.83 -11.98 -8.03
N GLN A 264 0.51 -10.76 -8.48
CA GLN A 264 1.46 -9.65 -8.52
C GLN A 264 2.06 -9.38 -7.13
N VAL A 265 1.23 -9.21 -6.10
CA VAL A 265 1.67 -8.95 -4.72
C VAL A 265 2.47 -10.13 -4.15
N LEU A 266 2.04 -11.36 -4.41
CA LEU A 266 2.72 -12.58 -3.95
C LEU A 266 4.14 -12.67 -4.50
N VAL A 267 4.30 -12.45 -5.81
CA VAL A 267 5.62 -12.46 -6.47
C VAL A 267 6.51 -11.36 -5.90
N THR A 268 5.98 -10.15 -5.71
CA THR A 268 6.72 -9.05 -5.09
C THR A 268 7.27 -9.46 -3.72
N ILE A 269 6.42 -10.02 -2.86
CA ILE A 269 6.79 -10.40 -1.49
C ILE A 269 7.87 -11.49 -1.48
N LEU A 270 7.65 -12.55 -2.26
CA LEU A 270 8.57 -13.70 -2.30
C LEU A 270 9.92 -13.34 -2.93
N SER A 271 9.91 -12.39 -3.87
CA SER A 271 11.14 -11.99 -4.57
C SER A 271 11.96 -10.95 -3.81
N LYS A 272 11.36 -10.09 -2.97
CA LYS A 272 12.09 -9.01 -2.25
C LYS A 272 13.36 -9.47 -1.53
N PRO A 273 13.38 -10.57 -0.73
CA PRO A 273 14.61 -10.97 -0.04
C PRO A 273 15.73 -11.41 -0.99
N VAL A 274 15.37 -12.06 -2.10
CA VAL A 274 16.31 -12.52 -3.12
C VAL A 274 16.84 -11.31 -3.90
N MET A 275 15.96 -10.39 -4.28
CA MET A 275 16.33 -9.19 -5.05
C MET A 275 17.17 -8.23 -4.22
N GLY A 276 16.94 -8.12 -2.91
CA GLY A 276 17.82 -7.37 -2.01
C GLY A 276 19.26 -7.89 -2.03
N LYS A 277 19.45 -9.20 -1.84
CA LYS A 277 20.78 -9.84 -1.94
C LYS A 277 21.41 -9.68 -3.31
N THR A 278 20.61 -9.76 -4.37
CA THR A 278 21.08 -9.57 -5.76
C THR A 278 21.56 -8.14 -5.97
N SER A 279 20.87 -7.15 -5.41
CA SER A 279 21.27 -5.74 -5.49
C SER A 279 22.56 -5.43 -4.72
N ASP A 280 22.80 -6.13 -3.61
CA ASP A 280 24.07 -6.02 -2.88
C ASP A 280 25.26 -6.55 -3.70
N LYS A 281 25.03 -7.59 -4.51
CA LYS A 281 26.08 -8.25 -5.30
C LYS A 281 26.38 -7.55 -6.63
N TYR A 282 25.34 -7.12 -7.35
CA TYR A 282 25.45 -6.61 -8.73
C TYR A 282 25.33 -5.08 -8.83
N GLY A 283 25.14 -4.40 -7.70
CA GLY A 283 25.00 -2.96 -7.63
C GLY A 283 23.53 -2.49 -7.68
N ARG A 284 23.16 -1.63 -6.74
CA ARG A 284 21.76 -1.19 -6.53
C ARG A 284 21.20 -0.45 -7.74
N THR A 285 21.98 0.44 -8.36
CA THR A 285 21.55 1.24 -9.52
C THR A 285 21.17 0.37 -10.71
N LEU A 286 21.95 -0.69 -10.99
CA LEU A 286 21.67 -1.63 -12.07
C LEU A 286 20.35 -2.38 -11.81
N ILE A 287 20.16 -2.87 -10.61
CA ILE A 287 18.96 -3.65 -10.23
C ILE A 287 17.69 -2.78 -10.26
N ILE A 288 17.78 -1.52 -9.79
CA ILE A 288 16.66 -0.56 -9.91
C ILE A 288 16.31 -0.34 -11.39
N THR A 289 17.32 -0.17 -12.25
CA THR A 289 17.11 0.04 -13.69
C THR A 289 16.37 -1.15 -14.34
N PHE A 290 16.81 -2.39 -14.08
CA PHE A 290 16.13 -3.57 -14.58
C PHE A 290 14.70 -3.70 -14.03
N GLY A 291 14.50 -3.37 -12.74
CA GLY A 291 13.17 -3.37 -12.12
C GLY A 291 12.23 -2.38 -12.80
N LEU A 292 12.68 -1.16 -13.07
CA LEU A 292 11.91 -0.15 -13.80
C LEU A 292 11.58 -0.61 -15.23
N LEU A 293 12.52 -1.24 -15.94
CA LEU A 293 12.29 -1.81 -17.27
C LEU A 293 11.22 -2.91 -17.23
N PHE A 294 11.29 -3.83 -16.26
CA PHE A 294 10.29 -4.89 -16.10
C PHE A 294 8.91 -4.30 -15.80
N CYS A 295 8.83 -3.31 -14.92
CA CYS A 295 7.57 -2.61 -14.65
C CYS A 295 7.02 -1.91 -15.90
N ALA A 296 7.87 -1.17 -16.64
CA ALA A 296 7.45 -0.44 -17.82
C ALA A 296 6.95 -1.38 -18.94
N VAL A 297 7.72 -2.43 -19.25
CA VAL A 297 7.36 -3.41 -20.28
C VAL A 297 6.06 -4.12 -19.91
N SER A 298 5.96 -4.64 -18.69
CA SER A 298 4.76 -5.31 -18.21
C SER A 298 3.54 -4.38 -18.23
N PHE A 299 3.70 -3.15 -17.74
CA PHE A 299 2.62 -2.16 -17.71
C PHE A 299 2.13 -1.83 -19.13
N ALA A 300 3.04 -1.67 -20.10
CA ALA A 300 2.69 -1.44 -21.49
C ALA A 300 2.01 -2.64 -22.15
N MET A 301 2.26 -3.86 -21.68
CA MET A 301 1.70 -5.09 -22.25
C MET A 301 0.29 -5.41 -21.74
N PHE A 302 -0.09 -4.97 -20.53
CA PHE A 302 -1.41 -5.27 -19.97
C PHE A 302 -2.58 -4.96 -20.92
N PRO A 303 -2.67 -3.80 -21.59
CA PRO A 303 -3.81 -3.46 -22.43
C PRO A 303 -3.81 -4.19 -23.78
N LEU A 304 -2.76 -4.97 -24.10
CA LEU A 304 -2.67 -5.76 -25.34
C LEU A 304 -3.33 -7.14 -25.20
N PHE A 305 -3.52 -7.63 -23.97
CA PHE A 305 -3.98 -8.98 -23.71
C PHE A 305 -5.35 -9.03 -23.06
N LYS A 306 -6.16 -10.01 -23.51
CA LYS A 306 -7.45 -10.36 -22.92
C LYS A 306 -7.44 -11.73 -22.25
N SER A 307 -6.41 -12.55 -22.51
CA SER A 307 -6.26 -13.87 -21.91
C SER A 307 -5.82 -13.76 -20.45
N PHE A 308 -6.52 -14.45 -19.56
CA PHE A 308 -6.16 -14.53 -18.13
C PHE A 308 -4.70 -14.96 -17.92
N TYR A 309 -4.23 -15.98 -18.65
CA TYR A 309 -2.86 -16.48 -18.49
C TYR A 309 -1.80 -15.47 -18.94
N LEU A 310 -2.06 -14.71 -20.01
CA LEU A 310 -1.14 -13.67 -20.47
C LEU A 310 -1.12 -12.48 -19.49
N LEU A 311 -2.28 -12.12 -18.92
CA LEU A 311 -2.36 -11.11 -17.87
C LEU A 311 -1.67 -11.57 -16.58
N ILE A 312 -1.72 -12.86 -16.21
CA ILE A 312 -0.92 -13.43 -15.13
C ILE A 312 0.58 -13.29 -15.43
N CYS A 313 1.03 -13.58 -16.65
CA CYS A 313 2.44 -13.37 -17.01
C CYS A 313 2.86 -11.89 -16.85
N CYS A 314 2.02 -10.95 -17.27
CA CYS A 314 2.27 -9.54 -17.03
C CYS A 314 2.34 -9.23 -15.52
N ALA A 315 1.40 -9.76 -14.72
CA ALA A 315 1.39 -9.56 -13.26
C ALA A 315 2.65 -10.12 -12.58
N LEU A 316 3.14 -11.29 -13.03
CA LEU A 316 4.38 -11.91 -12.55
C LEU A 316 5.60 -11.01 -12.85
N VAL A 317 5.71 -10.52 -14.09
CA VAL A 317 6.82 -9.66 -14.51
C VAL A 317 6.78 -8.32 -13.80
N PHE A 318 5.58 -7.72 -13.62
CA PHE A 318 5.42 -6.48 -12.88
C PHE A 318 5.81 -6.66 -11.40
N GLY A 319 5.35 -7.74 -10.76
CA GLY A 319 5.69 -8.05 -9.36
C GLY A 319 7.20 -8.26 -9.14
N LEU A 320 7.89 -8.92 -10.08
CA LEU A 320 9.36 -9.02 -10.08
C LEU A 320 10.00 -7.65 -10.21
N GLY A 321 9.56 -6.83 -11.15
CA GLY A 321 10.05 -5.46 -11.35
C GLY A 321 9.87 -4.61 -10.09
N GLU A 322 8.72 -4.67 -9.46
CA GLU A 322 8.43 -3.99 -8.20
C GLU A 322 9.38 -4.45 -7.08
N ALA A 323 9.62 -5.76 -6.94
CA ALA A 323 10.53 -6.30 -5.94
C ALA A 323 11.97 -5.79 -6.15
N LEU A 324 12.44 -5.72 -7.40
CA LEU A 324 13.75 -5.19 -7.78
C LEU A 324 13.88 -3.71 -7.40
N VAL A 325 12.89 -2.87 -7.76
CA VAL A 325 12.90 -1.44 -7.45
C VAL A 325 12.84 -1.21 -5.95
N THR A 326 11.80 -1.71 -5.28
CA THR A 326 11.51 -1.39 -3.88
C THR A 326 12.62 -1.82 -2.93
N SER A 327 13.15 -3.06 -3.08
CA SER A 327 14.22 -3.54 -2.21
C SER A 327 15.52 -2.77 -2.40
N SER A 328 15.85 -2.43 -3.66
CA SER A 328 17.11 -1.78 -4.00
C SER A 328 17.08 -0.27 -3.75
N SER A 329 15.94 0.41 -3.98
CA SER A 329 15.78 1.85 -3.75
C SER A 329 15.87 2.20 -2.27
N ALA A 330 15.17 1.45 -1.42
CA ALA A 330 15.22 1.65 0.03
C ALA A 330 16.63 1.47 0.57
N ALA A 331 17.33 0.42 0.11
CA ALA A 331 18.71 0.16 0.49
C ALA A 331 19.69 1.24 -0.03
N LEU A 332 19.52 1.72 -1.28
CA LEU A 332 20.34 2.76 -1.85
C LEU A 332 20.18 4.09 -1.10
N VAL A 333 18.94 4.45 -0.72
CA VAL A 333 18.68 5.64 0.12
C VAL A 333 19.32 5.47 1.49
N ALA A 334 19.25 4.29 2.10
CA ALA A 334 19.92 4.00 3.37
C ALA A 334 21.44 4.17 3.29
N ASP A 335 22.07 3.69 2.21
CA ASP A 335 23.53 3.80 1.99
C ASP A 335 24.00 5.24 1.76
N MET A 336 23.14 6.09 1.19
CA MET A 336 23.47 7.51 0.94
C MET A 336 23.35 8.39 2.19
N CYS A 337 22.60 7.95 3.19
CA CYS A 337 22.27 8.75 4.36
C CYS A 337 23.21 8.48 5.51
N LYS A 338 23.62 9.57 6.22
CA LYS A 338 24.31 9.44 7.50
C LYS A 338 23.35 8.84 8.54
N GLU A 339 23.87 8.03 9.46
CA GLU A 339 23.08 7.41 10.54
C GLU A 339 22.17 8.39 11.27
N LYS A 340 22.68 9.61 11.51
CA LYS A 340 21.93 10.70 12.19
C LYS A 340 20.65 11.11 11.48
N HIS A 341 20.53 10.94 10.16
CA HIS A 341 19.40 11.40 9.33
C HIS A 341 18.63 10.24 8.70
N PHE A 342 18.94 9.00 9.06
CA PHE A 342 18.32 7.81 8.50
C PHE A 342 16.77 7.84 8.61
N GLY A 343 16.24 8.22 9.76
CA GLY A 343 14.78 8.30 9.96
C GLY A 343 14.11 9.35 9.07
N ALA A 344 14.76 10.51 8.86
CA ALA A 344 14.24 11.55 7.97
C ALA A 344 14.30 11.12 6.50
N ALA A 345 15.36 10.43 6.09
CA ALA A 345 15.52 9.92 4.75
C ALA A 345 14.46 8.86 4.41
N MET A 346 14.27 7.90 5.28
CA MET A 346 13.24 6.86 5.11
C MET A 346 11.82 7.44 5.19
N GLY A 347 11.60 8.47 5.99
CA GLY A 347 10.34 9.21 6.03
C GLY A 347 10.05 9.94 4.73
N THR A 348 11.04 10.64 4.17
CA THR A 348 10.93 11.32 2.86
C THR A 348 10.71 10.31 1.74
N PHE A 349 11.47 9.20 1.74
CA PHE A 349 11.30 8.09 0.80
C PHE A 349 9.87 7.54 0.83
N GLY A 350 9.35 7.25 2.05
CA GLY A 350 7.98 6.76 2.21
C GLY A 350 6.91 7.78 1.79
N THR A 351 7.16 9.08 1.97
CA THR A 351 6.24 10.12 1.50
C THR A 351 6.20 10.19 -0.02
N ILE A 352 7.37 10.11 -0.70
CA ILE A 352 7.44 10.10 -2.16
C ILE A 352 6.78 8.82 -2.73
N PHE A 353 6.95 7.68 -2.06
CA PHE A 353 6.23 6.45 -2.34
C PHE A 353 4.71 6.66 -2.31
N ASP A 354 4.19 7.21 -1.20
CA ASP A 354 2.74 7.45 -1.04
C ASP A 354 2.21 8.46 -2.07
N VAL A 355 2.98 9.51 -2.39
CA VAL A 355 2.62 10.50 -3.44
C VAL A 355 2.51 9.81 -4.80
N GLY A 356 3.49 8.98 -5.16
CA GLY A 356 3.43 8.17 -6.38
C GLY A 356 2.18 7.30 -6.40
N HIS A 357 1.98 6.52 -5.35
CA HIS A 357 0.86 5.59 -5.25
C HIS A 357 -0.52 6.29 -5.30
N ALA A 358 -0.65 7.48 -4.70
CA ALA A 358 -1.88 8.27 -4.74
C ALA A 358 -2.14 8.92 -6.11
N SER A 359 -1.08 9.41 -6.76
CA SER A 359 -1.19 10.09 -8.07
C SER A 359 -1.50 9.11 -9.21
N GLY A 360 -1.08 7.86 -9.08
CA GLY A 360 -1.24 6.84 -10.12
C GLY A 360 -2.68 6.63 -10.57
N PRO A 361 -3.61 6.29 -9.69
CA PRO A 361 -5.01 6.12 -10.04
C PRO A 361 -5.63 7.39 -10.64
N ILE A 362 -5.30 8.56 -10.09
CA ILE A 362 -5.83 9.85 -10.55
C ILE A 362 -5.35 10.13 -11.97
N LEU A 363 -4.06 10.02 -12.22
CA LEU A 363 -3.48 10.23 -13.55
C LEU A 363 -4.02 9.21 -14.57
N ALA A 364 -4.03 7.93 -14.20
CA ALA A 364 -4.57 6.87 -15.05
C ALA A 364 -6.04 7.10 -15.36
N GLY A 365 -6.85 7.54 -14.39
CA GLY A 365 -8.27 7.84 -14.58
C GLY A 365 -8.50 8.93 -15.62
N VAL A 366 -7.76 10.05 -15.52
CA VAL A 366 -7.83 11.15 -16.49
C VAL A 366 -7.36 10.69 -17.88
N LEU A 367 -6.27 9.95 -17.96
CA LEU A 367 -5.76 9.46 -19.23
C LEU A 367 -6.74 8.46 -19.87
N ILE A 368 -7.29 7.51 -19.11
CA ILE A 368 -8.22 6.49 -19.61
C ILE A 368 -9.51 7.12 -20.12
N ALA A 369 -10.04 8.14 -19.42
CA ALA A 369 -11.24 8.85 -19.84
C ALA A 369 -11.08 9.52 -21.21
N ASN A 370 -9.88 10.04 -21.51
CA ASN A 370 -9.63 10.79 -22.74
C ASN A 370 -9.03 9.94 -23.88
N LEU A 371 -8.22 8.93 -23.56
CA LEU A 371 -7.39 8.21 -24.53
C LEU A 371 -7.66 6.70 -24.57
N GLY A 372 -8.49 6.19 -23.63
CA GLY A 372 -8.70 4.76 -23.43
C GLY A 372 -7.51 4.04 -22.82
N TYR A 373 -7.66 2.73 -22.55
CA TYR A 373 -6.67 1.94 -21.80
C TYR A 373 -5.31 1.85 -22.50
N LEU A 374 -5.29 1.60 -23.81
CA LEU A 374 -4.05 1.33 -24.54
C LEU A 374 -3.06 2.50 -24.44
N TYR A 375 -3.48 3.67 -24.89
CA TYR A 375 -2.60 4.84 -24.88
C TYR A 375 -2.27 5.32 -23.50
N SER A 376 -3.21 5.21 -22.53
CA SER A 376 -2.98 5.60 -21.15
C SER A 376 -1.88 4.79 -20.49
N PHE A 377 -1.91 3.46 -20.66
CA PHE A 377 -0.88 2.57 -20.13
C PHE A 377 0.46 2.79 -20.84
N TRP A 378 0.46 3.05 -22.14
CA TRP A 378 1.69 3.37 -22.86
C TRP A 378 2.31 4.71 -22.43
N ILE A 379 1.51 5.74 -22.20
CA ILE A 379 2.00 7.03 -21.66
C ILE A 379 2.61 6.81 -20.29
N MET A 380 1.93 6.10 -19.39
CA MET A 380 2.47 5.84 -18.06
C MET A 380 3.72 4.95 -18.10
N ALA A 381 3.78 3.96 -18.96
CA ALA A 381 4.99 3.16 -19.19
C ALA A 381 6.15 4.02 -19.72
N SER A 382 5.87 4.97 -20.61
CA SER A 382 6.88 5.89 -21.14
C SER A 382 7.47 6.80 -20.05
N LEU A 383 6.67 7.22 -19.08
CA LEU A 383 7.17 7.99 -17.92
C LEU A 383 8.21 7.20 -17.11
N ILE A 384 8.00 5.89 -16.94
CA ILE A 384 8.99 5.01 -16.29
C ILE A 384 10.27 4.95 -17.11
N ILE A 385 10.15 4.75 -18.42
CA ILE A 385 11.31 4.66 -19.34
C ILE A 385 12.11 5.96 -19.35
N VAL A 386 11.44 7.11 -19.41
CA VAL A 386 12.09 8.43 -19.40
C VAL A 386 12.78 8.72 -18.07
N ALA A 387 12.29 8.17 -16.97
CA ALA A 387 12.94 8.33 -15.66
C ALA A 387 14.28 7.59 -15.55
N ILE A 388 14.49 6.50 -16.30
CA ILE A 388 15.72 5.68 -16.25
C ILE A 388 16.99 6.50 -16.62
N PRO A 389 17.08 7.19 -17.76
CA PRO A 389 18.25 8.02 -18.06
C PRO A 389 18.48 9.11 -17.01
N VAL A 390 17.43 9.75 -16.51
CA VAL A 390 17.55 10.76 -15.44
C VAL A 390 18.17 10.15 -14.20
N PHE A 391 17.79 8.94 -13.82
CA PHE A 391 18.37 8.21 -12.71
C PHE A 391 19.87 7.88 -12.96
N LEU A 392 20.20 7.28 -14.08
CA LEU A 392 21.56 6.84 -14.42
C LEU A 392 22.56 8.00 -14.52
N ILE A 393 22.13 9.17 -15.01
CA ILE A 393 22.99 10.35 -15.13
C ILE A 393 23.32 10.95 -13.75
N ASN A 394 22.32 10.99 -12.84
CA ASN A 394 22.44 11.71 -11.58
C ASN A 394 22.89 10.83 -10.40
N VAL A 395 22.66 9.51 -10.47
CA VAL A 395 22.99 8.57 -9.40
C VAL A 395 24.12 7.65 -9.87
N LYS A 396 25.30 8.23 -10.06
CA LYS A 396 26.52 7.45 -10.31
C LYS A 396 26.94 6.80 -9.01
N VAL A 397 26.74 5.51 -8.86
CA VAL A 397 27.36 4.72 -7.78
C VAL A 397 28.75 4.31 -8.29
N LYS A 398 29.77 4.56 -7.48
CA LYS A 398 31.08 3.92 -7.70
C LYS A 398 30.87 2.42 -7.62
N ILE A 399 31.11 1.74 -8.73
CA ILE A 399 31.22 0.28 -8.80
C ILE A 399 32.44 -0.15 -7.99
#